data_6cf5496916d0cb8c5204d61ea65ba469
#
_entry.id   6cf5496916d0cb8c5204d61ea65ba469
#
_cell.length_a   1.000
_cell.length_b   1.000
_cell.length_c   1.000
_cell.angle_alpha   90.00
_cell.angle_beta   90.00
_cell.angle_gamma   90.00
#
_symmetry.space_group_name_H-M   'P 1'
#
loop_
_entity.id
_entity.type
_entity.pdbx_description
1 polymer ?
#
loop_
_entity_poly.entity_id
_entity_poly.type
_entity_poly.pdbx_seq_one_letter_code
_entity_poly.pdbx_strand_id
1 'polypeptide(L)'
;MATCFVRAAASAGFVVGLSVWGACSGGAAGPNGSGGAGPTGGAGNAGGTGGHAAAGAAASGSAGAQVIGGAPGSGGGQSTAGASGSGGAGGAGGSPAGFWDASNIPAAKNVMMFKFLNRTNGQFSDADLFWSFKSGSISETHSFAEQPIYDMPANSSGRMYFYVCAPAAPVSCTGDPTKSKFYDFIEHTIGATQYNGNTTRVDAFGLKIAMRLHCADGYEATVGEDDATFAESRDATFAKFVAEVPAEFKALAQPPYAPYRIVEPGAGAFKAGGAQAAYYDTFVDQLWSANGITIAKPGPNGSGLAAYPDLSAAIFRHVGNVAGSFTPDGKLMNKNLWKDPATFYAEAPANYYARFWHAHGLGGKAYGFPYDDVGSYSTYISHANPQYLLVAVGW
;
A
#
# COMPACT_ATOMS: atom_id res chain seq x y z
N MET A 1 7.11 -8.91 26.10
CA MET A 1 7.02 -9.77 24.92
C MET A 1 6.68 -8.86 23.74
N ALA A 2 7.59 -8.66 22.83
CA ALA A 2 7.35 -7.81 21.66
C ALA A 2 6.72 -8.67 20.57
N THR A 3 5.50 -8.33 20.16
CA THR A 3 4.77 -9.02 19.11
C THR A 3 5.24 -8.44 17.77
N CYS A 4 5.98 -9.22 16.98
CA CYS A 4 6.35 -8.88 15.61
C CYS A 4 5.13 -9.09 14.70
N PHE A 5 4.70 -8.03 14.00
CA PHE A 5 3.68 -8.15 12.96
C PHE A 5 4.33 -8.62 11.66
N VAL A 6 3.83 -9.71 11.12
CA VAL A 6 4.13 -10.17 9.77
C VAL A 6 3.10 -9.54 8.84
N ARG A 7 3.52 -8.63 7.97
CA ARG A 7 2.68 -8.09 6.90
C ARG A 7 2.86 -8.97 5.66
N ALA A 8 1.82 -9.67 5.28
CA ALA A 8 1.77 -10.40 4.01
C ALA A 8 0.95 -9.57 3.01
N ALA A 9 1.55 -9.14 1.94
CA ALA A 9 0.82 -8.64 0.79
C ALA A 9 0.41 -9.85 -0.05
N ALA A 10 -0.87 -10.19 -0.03
CA ALA A 10 -1.43 -11.25 -0.86
C ALA A 10 -2.16 -10.62 -2.05
N SER A 11 -1.51 -10.58 -3.20
CA SER A 11 -2.23 -10.39 -4.47
C SER A 11 -2.73 -11.74 -4.98
N ALA A 12 -3.96 -11.77 -5.43
CA ALA A 12 -4.59 -12.97 -5.98
C ALA A 12 -3.79 -13.49 -7.21
N GLY A 13 -3.16 -14.66 -7.07
CA GLY A 13 -2.75 -15.48 -8.21
C GLY A 13 -1.26 -15.76 -8.40
N PHE A 14 -0.35 -15.44 -7.47
CA PHE A 14 1.03 -15.92 -7.57
C PHE A 14 1.61 -16.26 -6.19
N VAL A 15 2.03 -17.50 -6.00
CA VAL A 15 2.83 -17.92 -4.85
C VAL A 15 4.24 -17.41 -5.09
N VAL A 16 4.56 -16.24 -4.52
CA VAL A 16 5.93 -15.74 -4.43
C VAL A 16 6.42 -16.00 -3.00
N GLY A 17 7.55 -16.64 -2.88
CA GLY A 17 8.14 -16.98 -1.59
C GLY A 17 8.27 -15.76 -0.68
N LEU A 18 7.73 -15.87 0.52
CA LEU A 18 7.79 -14.85 1.57
C LEU A 18 9.24 -14.64 2.01
N SER A 19 9.83 -13.52 1.65
CA SER A 19 11.04 -13.02 2.32
C SER A 19 10.61 -12.10 3.45
N VAL A 20 10.68 -12.60 4.69
CA VAL A 20 10.35 -11.84 5.90
C VAL A 20 11.50 -10.90 6.24
N TRP A 21 11.33 -9.61 6.09
CA TRP A 21 12.24 -8.60 6.60
C TRP A 21 11.68 -8.01 7.89
N GLY A 22 12.27 -8.42 9.01
CA GLY A 22 11.95 -7.86 10.32
C GLY A 22 12.75 -6.58 10.56
N ALA A 23 12.09 -5.45 10.71
CA ALA A 23 12.69 -4.26 11.30
C ALA A 23 12.53 -4.35 12.82
N CYS A 24 13.61 -4.72 13.54
CA CYS A 24 13.66 -4.63 14.99
C CYS A 24 14.28 -3.30 15.37
N SER A 25 13.50 -2.36 15.88
CA SER A 25 14.01 -1.19 16.58
C SER A 25 14.39 -1.60 18.01
N GLY A 26 15.70 -1.72 18.28
CA GLY A 26 16.24 -1.97 19.61
C GLY A 26 16.18 -0.72 20.49
N GLY A 27 15.39 -0.75 21.53
CA GLY A 27 15.44 0.19 22.62
C GLY A 27 16.61 -0.14 23.55
N ALA A 28 17.50 0.84 23.77
CA ALA A 28 18.61 0.75 24.70
C ALA A 28 18.09 0.71 26.14
N ALA A 29 18.42 -0.35 26.89
CA ALA A 29 18.30 -0.39 28.35
C ALA A 29 19.69 -0.13 28.96
N GLY A 30 19.77 0.88 29.82
CA GLY A 30 20.95 1.19 30.62
C GLY A 30 21.14 0.21 31.79
N PRO A 31 22.31 0.20 32.42
CA PRO A 31 22.74 -0.84 33.32
C PRO A 31 22.51 -0.49 34.79
N ASN A 32 22.17 -1.51 35.59
CA ASN A 32 22.55 -1.68 37.01
C ASN A 32 21.86 -2.93 37.55
N GLY A 33 22.59 -3.87 38.16
CA GLY A 33 23.15 -4.00 39.43
C GLY A 33 23.01 -5.44 39.91
N SER A 34 24.12 -6.10 39.99
CA SER A 34 24.61 -7.09 41.00
C SER A 34 23.70 -8.13 41.67
N GLY A 35 24.13 -9.37 41.59
CA GLY A 35 24.26 -10.23 42.76
C GLY A 35 23.42 -11.51 42.81
N GLY A 36 24.11 -12.68 42.93
CA GLY A 36 23.60 -13.83 43.64
C GLY A 36 23.75 -15.20 42.98
N ALA A 37 24.62 -15.95 43.54
CA ALA A 37 25.07 -17.28 43.21
C ALA A 37 24.03 -18.41 43.10
N GLY A 38 24.43 -19.45 42.33
CA GLY A 38 23.87 -20.76 42.03
C GLY A 38 23.52 -21.68 43.21
N PRO A 39 23.52 -23.03 43.14
CA PRO A 39 23.89 -23.92 42.05
C PRO A 39 22.94 -25.13 41.80
N THR A 40 23.33 -25.98 40.84
CA THR A 40 23.18 -27.45 40.71
C THR A 40 21.89 -28.16 40.33
N GLY A 41 22.00 -28.96 39.32
CA GLY A 41 21.68 -30.39 39.38
C GLY A 41 20.56 -30.90 38.46
N GLY A 42 20.92 -31.87 37.64
CA GLY A 42 19.99 -32.90 37.28
C GLY A 42 19.89 -33.31 35.81
N ALA A 43 20.62 -34.36 35.50
CA ALA A 43 20.64 -35.11 34.24
C ALA A 43 19.40 -36.02 34.05
N GLY A 44 19.20 -36.48 32.80
CA GLY A 44 18.37 -37.63 32.44
C GLY A 44 17.75 -37.42 31.08
N ASN A 45 18.24 -37.90 30.07
CA ASN A 45 18.53 -39.12 29.32
C ASN A 45 17.32 -39.79 28.68
N ALA A 46 17.55 -40.20 27.41
CA ALA A 46 16.88 -41.23 26.57
C ALA A 46 15.55 -40.84 25.91
N GLY A 47 15.29 -41.00 24.62
CA GLY A 47 15.79 -41.94 23.61
C GLY A 47 14.61 -42.45 22.79
N GLY A 48 14.78 -42.67 21.50
CA GLY A 48 13.83 -43.45 20.69
C GLY A 48 13.42 -42.68 19.41
N THR A 49 14.07 -42.83 18.31
CA THR A 49 14.13 -43.78 17.19
C THR A 49 12.82 -44.05 16.46
N GLY A 50 12.89 -43.85 15.15
CA GLY A 50 12.13 -44.56 14.10
C GLY A 50 11.04 -43.73 13.46
N GLY A 51 10.87 -43.62 12.19
CA GLY A 51 11.45 -44.27 11.03
C GLY A 51 10.58 -43.87 9.81
N HIS A 52 11.21 -43.71 8.69
CA HIS A 52 10.80 -44.00 7.30
C HIS A 52 9.29 -43.94 6.90
N ALA A 53 8.89 -43.42 5.75
CA ALA A 53 9.27 -43.56 4.35
C ALA A 53 8.33 -42.68 3.52
N ALA A 54 8.80 -42.12 2.50
CA ALA A 54 8.88 -42.42 1.09
C ALA A 54 7.64 -42.05 0.26
N ALA A 55 7.90 -41.16 -0.67
CA ALA A 55 7.62 -41.16 -2.10
C ALA A 55 6.19 -41.39 -2.60
N GLY A 56 5.73 -40.50 -3.44
CA GLY A 56 4.65 -40.71 -4.40
C GLY A 56 4.66 -39.59 -5.44
N ALA A 57 5.12 -39.97 -6.62
CA ALA A 57 5.30 -39.09 -7.77
C ALA A 57 4.00 -38.93 -8.58
N ALA A 58 3.94 -37.81 -9.31
CA ALA A 58 3.40 -37.59 -10.65
C ALA A 58 1.92 -37.85 -10.94
N ALA A 59 1.27 -36.81 -11.48
CA ALA A 59 0.63 -36.92 -12.79
C ALA A 59 0.29 -35.55 -13.36
N SER A 60 0.85 -35.30 -14.53
CA SER A 60 0.52 -34.27 -15.50
C SER A 60 -0.91 -34.47 -16.04
N GLY A 61 -1.65 -33.36 -16.19
CA GLY A 61 -2.92 -33.33 -16.87
C GLY A 61 -3.10 -32.01 -17.62
N SER A 62 -2.74 -32.02 -18.89
CA SER A 62 -3.07 -30.98 -19.88
C SER A 62 -4.47 -31.25 -20.44
N ALA A 63 -5.33 -30.23 -20.49
CA ALA A 63 -6.45 -30.08 -21.42
C ALA A 63 -7.03 -28.68 -21.18
N GLY A 64 -7.32 -27.78 -22.12
CA GLY A 64 -7.67 -27.90 -23.48
C GLY A 64 -8.49 -26.64 -23.74
N ALA A 65 -8.03 -25.80 -24.65
CA ALA A 65 -8.72 -24.58 -25.11
C ALA A 65 -10.04 -24.95 -25.80
N GLN A 66 -11.12 -24.23 -25.49
CA GLN A 66 -12.26 -24.12 -26.38
C GLN A 66 -12.56 -22.66 -26.70
N VAL A 67 -12.30 -22.34 -27.92
CA VAL A 67 -12.75 -21.12 -28.62
C VAL A 67 -14.17 -21.37 -29.10
N ILE A 68 -15.11 -20.49 -28.75
CA ILE A 68 -16.37 -20.36 -29.50
C ILE A 68 -16.53 -18.88 -29.88
N GLY A 69 -16.43 -18.66 -31.18
CA GLY A 69 -16.77 -17.38 -31.82
C GLY A 69 -18.27 -17.27 -32.09
N GLY A 70 -18.75 -16.06 -32.17
CA GLY A 70 -20.09 -15.72 -32.64
C GLY A 70 -20.33 -14.22 -32.65
N ALA A 71 -20.24 -13.60 -33.81
CA ALA A 71 -20.75 -12.25 -34.13
C ALA A 71 -21.98 -12.41 -35.04
N PRO A 72 -22.62 -11.33 -35.55
CA PRO A 72 -23.24 -10.20 -34.87
C PRO A 72 -24.75 -10.07 -35.24
N GLY A 73 -25.54 -9.31 -34.52
CA GLY A 73 -26.90 -8.97 -34.85
C GLY A 73 -27.16 -7.48 -34.64
N SER A 74 -27.42 -6.80 -35.73
CA SER A 74 -27.87 -5.43 -35.88
C SER A 74 -29.35 -5.26 -35.53
N GLY A 75 -29.77 -4.10 -34.97
CA GLY A 75 -31.16 -3.72 -34.90
C GLY A 75 -31.36 -2.50 -34.03
N GLY A 76 -31.69 -1.39 -34.68
CA GLY A 76 -31.87 -0.06 -34.14
C GLY A 76 -33.17 0.17 -33.34
N GLY A 77 -33.22 1.32 -32.69
CA GLY A 77 -34.40 1.85 -32.01
C GLY A 77 -34.03 3.12 -31.25
N GLN A 78 -34.25 4.27 -31.92
CA GLN A 78 -34.27 5.58 -31.26
C GLN A 78 -35.51 5.71 -30.37
N SER A 79 -35.32 6.24 -29.17
CA SER A 79 -36.32 7.05 -28.50
C SER A 79 -35.66 8.04 -27.55
N THR A 80 -36.02 9.27 -27.77
CA THR A 80 -35.60 10.52 -27.08
C THR A 80 -36.33 10.71 -25.75
N ALA A 81 -35.67 11.49 -24.91
CA ALA A 81 -36.11 12.38 -23.84
C ALA A 81 -36.09 11.84 -22.40
N GLY A 82 -35.37 12.59 -21.58
CA GLY A 82 -35.44 12.59 -20.13
C GLY A 82 -34.15 13.06 -19.47
N ALA A 83 -33.86 14.39 -19.51
CA ALA A 83 -32.79 15.00 -18.76
C ALA A 83 -33.17 15.09 -17.29
N SER A 84 -32.38 14.55 -16.40
CA SER A 84 -32.29 15.00 -15.01
C SER A 84 -31.02 14.47 -14.33
N GLY A 85 -30.22 15.39 -13.80
CA GLY A 85 -29.32 15.17 -12.67
C GLY A 85 -27.94 14.64 -13.02
N SER A 86 -27.05 15.50 -13.50
CA SER A 86 -25.61 15.26 -13.54
C SER A 86 -25.03 15.23 -12.13
N GLY A 87 -24.83 14.02 -11.60
CA GLY A 87 -23.81 13.77 -10.62
C GLY A 87 -22.46 13.91 -11.32
N GLY A 88 -21.65 14.91 -10.94
CA GLY A 88 -20.39 15.22 -11.59
C GLY A 88 -19.44 14.02 -11.51
N ALA A 89 -19.24 13.36 -12.65
CA ALA A 89 -18.06 12.58 -12.87
C ALA A 89 -16.87 13.56 -12.81
N GLY A 90 -16.03 13.41 -11.78
CA GLY A 90 -14.76 14.13 -11.70
C GLY A 90 -14.00 13.88 -13.01
N GLY A 91 -13.93 14.90 -13.86
CA GLY A 91 -13.18 14.83 -15.09
C GLY A 91 -11.74 14.45 -14.75
N ALA A 92 -11.22 13.51 -15.49
CA ALA A 92 -9.78 13.28 -15.55
C ALA A 92 -9.13 14.56 -16.10
N GLY A 93 -8.81 15.50 -15.21
CA GLY A 93 -8.00 16.67 -15.52
C GLY A 93 -6.65 16.14 -15.95
N GLY A 94 -6.30 16.33 -17.21
CA GLY A 94 -4.96 15.99 -17.68
C GLY A 94 -3.93 16.78 -16.88
N SER A 95 -2.90 16.12 -16.37
CA SER A 95 -1.80 16.75 -15.65
C SER A 95 -1.25 17.95 -16.43
N PRO A 96 -0.78 19.00 -15.75
CA PRO A 96 -0.20 20.18 -16.38
C PRO A 96 0.83 19.79 -17.42
N ALA A 97 0.90 20.55 -18.50
CA ALA A 97 1.88 20.29 -19.56
C ALA A 97 3.29 20.24 -18.96
N GLY A 98 4.01 19.15 -19.24
CA GLY A 98 5.34 18.88 -18.70
C GLY A 98 5.38 18.22 -17.31
N PHE A 99 4.26 17.95 -16.68
CA PHE A 99 4.26 17.22 -15.41
C PHE A 99 4.89 15.82 -15.56
N TRP A 100 4.49 15.08 -16.58
CA TRP A 100 5.03 13.77 -16.94
C TRP A 100 6.07 13.88 -18.07
N ASP A 101 7.28 14.29 -17.72
CA ASP A 101 8.37 14.40 -18.69
C ASP A 101 9.04 13.04 -18.94
N ALA A 102 8.67 12.41 -20.07
CA ALA A 102 9.27 11.17 -20.54
C ALA A 102 10.45 11.39 -21.52
N SER A 103 10.93 12.62 -21.68
CA SER A 103 12.07 12.90 -22.58
C SER A 103 13.36 12.26 -22.08
N ASN A 104 14.28 11.96 -22.99
CA ASN A 104 15.63 11.49 -22.69
C ASN A 104 15.72 10.18 -21.87
N ILE A 105 14.71 9.31 -21.94
CA ILE A 105 14.77 7.97 -21.34
C ILE A 105 15.50 7.04 -22.32
N PRO A 106 16.68 6.49 -21.97
CA PRO A 106 17.37 5.54 -22.82
C PRO A 106 16.64 4.20 -22.86
N ALA A 107 16.97 3.37 -23.83
CA ALA A 107 16.53 1.97 -23.81
C ALA A 107 17.12 1.24 -22.60
N ALA A 108 16.31 0.45 -21.91
CA ALA A 108 16.77 -0.35 -20.79
C ALA A 108 17.77 -1.42 -21.24
N LYS A 109 18.82 -1.63 -20.46
CA LYS A 109 19.75 -2.76 -20.59
C LYS A 109 19.31 -3.92 -19.69
N ASN A 110 18.62 -3.59 -18.61
CA ASN A 110 17.96 -4.53 -17.72
C ASN A 110 16.49 -4.70 -18.11
N VAL A 111 15.54 -4.61 -17.17
CA VAL A 111 14.13 -4.85 -17.46
C VAL A 111 13.42 -3.58 -17.92
N MET A 112 13.61 -2.47 -17.21
CA MET A 112 12.91 -1.21 -17.49
C MET A 112 13.66 -0.01 -16.91
N MET A 113 13.33 1.19 -17.38
CA MET A 113 13.90 2.42 -16.84
C MET A 113 12.98 3.04 -15.79
N PHE A 114 13.54 3.51 -14.67
CA PHE A 114 12.86 4.42 -13.75
C PHE A 114 13.38 5.83 -13.97
N LYS A 115 12.48 6.81 -14.12
CA LYS A 115 12.84 8.24 -14.19
C LYS A 115 12.16 8.98 -13.05
N PHE A 116 12.96 9.74 -12.29
CA PHE A 116 12.51 10.49 -11.13
C PHE A 116 12.26 11.94 -11.50
N LEU A 117 11.10 12.46 -11.13
CA LEU A 117 10.63 13.79 -11.47
C LEU A 117 10.45 14.62 -10.20
N ASN A 118 11.23 15.68 -10.07
CA ASN A 118 11.04 16.66 -9.01
C ASN A 118 9.78 17.48 -9.28
N ARG A 119 8.80 17.34 -8.39
CA ARG A 119 7.51 18.07 -8.41
C ARG A 119 7.26 18.79 -7.08
N THR A 120 8.34 19.24 -6.45
CA THR A 120 8.30 19.98 -5.17
C THR A 120 7.95 21.45 -5.35
N ASN A 121 7.53 21.88 -6.54
CA ASN A 121 7.17 23.27 -6.84
C ASN A 121 8.30 24.26 -6.51
N GLY A 122 9.56 23.84 -6.74
CA GLY A 122 10.75 24.64 -6.50
C GLY A 122 11.18 24.76 -5.03
N GLN A 123 10.56 24.00 -4.12
CA GLN A 123 10.95 23.99 -2.70
C GLN A 123 12.31 23.34 -2.47
N PHE A 124 12.64 22.34 -3.27
CA PHE A 124 13.94 21.63 -3.20
C PHE A 124 14.51 21.47 -4.61
N SER A 125 15.83 21.59 -4.70
CA SER A 125 16.56 21.26 -5.91
C SER A 125 16.69 19.75 -6.10
N ASP A 126 17.06 19.31 -7.30
CA ASP A 126 17.34 17.88 -7.57
C ASP A 126 18.53 17.35 -6.73
N ALA A 127 19.41 18.22 -6.27
CA ALA A 127 20.50 17.85 -5.36
C ALA A 127 20.05 17.60 -3.92
N ASP A 128 18.85 18.08 -3.54
CA ASP A 128 18.28 17.92 -2.20
C ASP A 128 17.29 16.76 -2.11
N LEU A 129 16.87 16.22 -3.25
CA LEU A 129 15.98 15.04 -3.33
C LEU A 129 16.82 13.79 -3.59
N PHE A 130 16.57 12.76 -2.82
CA PHE A 130 17.27 11.48 -2.91
C PHE A 130 16.31 10.33 -3.14
N TRP A 131 16.80 9.33 -3.84
CA TRP A 131 16.19 8.01 -3.86
C TRP A 131 17.16 6.96 -3.31
N SER A 132 16.60 5.90 -2.73
CA SER A 132 17.37 4.74 -2.26
C SER A 132 16.61 3.45 -2.56
N PHE A 133 17.32 2.48 -3.10
CA PHE A 133 16.77 1.17 -3.44
C PHE A 133 17.64 0.05 -2.89
N LYS A 134 17.02 -0.93 -2.23
CA LYS A 134 17.67 -2.13 -1.73
C LYS A 134 16.86 -3.36 -2.11
N SER A 135 17.50 -4.33 -2.77
CA SER A 135 16.94 -5.64 -3.08
C SER A 135 18.04 -6.66 -3.29
N GLY A 136 18.10 -7.70 -2.48
CA GLY A 136 19.19 -8.68 -2.53
C GLY A 136 20.54 -8.03 -2.29
N SER A 137 21.46 -8.15 -3.26
CA SER A 137 22.78 -7.52 -3.24
C SER A 137 22.82 -6.07 -3.72
N ILE A 138 21.68 -5.56 -4.25
CA ILE A 138 21.58 -4.19 -4.76
C ILE A 138 21.39 -3.25 -3.57
N SER A 139 22.21 -2.20 -3.51
CA SER A 139 22.08 -1.12 -2.52
C SER A 139 22.54 0.18 -3.17
N GLU A 140 21.57 0.95 -3.66
CA GLU A 140 21.79 2.20 -4.38
C GLU A 140 21.23 3.37 -3.59
N THR A 141 21.90 4.50 -3.63
CA THR A 141 21.47 5.76 -3.01
C THR A 141 22.08 6.93 -3.77
N HIS A 142 21.25 7.77 -4.37
CA HIS A 142 21.68 8.90 -5.19
C HIS A 142 20.72 10.07 -5.04
N SER A 143 21.20 11.28 -5.27
CA SER A 143 20.33 12.44 -5.50
C SER A 143 19.70 12.37 -6.89
N PHE A 144 18.61 13.09 -7.09
CA PHE A 144 18.00 13.22 -8.42
C PHE A 144 18.94 13.93 -9.40
N ALA A 145 19.81 14.82 -8.90
CA ALA A 145 20.83 15.49 -9.73
C ALA A 145 21.92 14.54 -10.21
N GLU A 146 22.36 13.60 -9.35
CA GLU A 146 23.40 12.62 -9.70
C GLU A 146 22.86 11.54 -10.61
N GLN A 147 21.67 11.01 -10.33
CA GLN A 147 21.09 9.91 -11.07
C GLN A 147 19.56 10.06 -11.20
N PRO A 148 19.10 10.87 -12.16
CA PRO A 148 17.68 11.08 -12.41
C PRO A 148 16.98 9.89 -13.07
N ILE A 149 17.75 8.95 -13.61
CA ILE A 149 17.26 7.76 -14.32
C ILE A 149 18.02 6.54 -13.82
N TYR A 150 17.31 5.46 -13.52
CA TYR A 150 17.89 4.20 -13.07
C TYR A 150 17.43 3.04 -13.96
N ASP A 151 18.40 2.24 -14.43
CA ASP A 151 18.15 1.02 -15.22
C ASP A 151 17.82 -0.14 -14.28
N MET A 152 16.54 -0.34 -14.03
CA MET A 152 16.01 -1.22 -13.00
C MET A 152 16.10 -2.69 -13.39
N PRO A 153 16.82 -3.52 -12.63
CA PRO A 153 16.85 -4.97 -12.84
C PRO A 153 15.60 -5.66 -12.28
N ALA A 154 15.44 -6.93 -12.64
CA ALA A 154 14.46 -7.79 -12.01
C ALA A 154 14.71 -7.87 -10.49
N ASN A 155 13.64 -7.79 -9.71
CA ASN A 155 13.69 -7.85 -8.26
C ASN A 155 12.39 -8.39 -7.69
N SER A 156 12.43 -8.90 -6.46
CA SER A 156 11.26 -9.35 -5.72
C SER A 156 11.08 -8.52 -4.46
N SER A 157 9.87 -7.99 -4.25
CA SER A 157 9.50 -7.22 -3.05
C SER A 157 10.46 -6.06 -2.75
N GLY A 158 10.69 -5.19 -3.75
CA GLY A 158 11.51 -3.99 -3.61
C GLY A 158 10.73 -2.83 -3.02
N ARG A 159 11.40 -2.02 -2.17
CA ARG A 159 10.97 -0.67 -1.81
C ARG A 159 11.96 0.33 -2.33
N MET A 160 11.47 1.32 -3.07
CA MET A 160 12.26 2.48 -3.45
C MET A 160 11.82 3.66 -2.62
N TYR A 161 12.71 4.14 -1.79
CA TYR A 161 12.49 5.27 -0.90
C TYR A 161 12.85 6.58 -1.59
N PHE A 162 12.07 7.61 -1.33
CA PHE A 162 12.33 9.01 -1.69
C PHE A 162 12.39 9.83 -0.43
N TYR A 163 13.34 10.76 -0.33
CA TYR A 163 13.50 11.56 0.86
C TYR A 163 14.19 12.91 0.57
N VAL A 164 13.92 13.87 1.45
CA VAL A 164 14.51 15.18 1.38
C VAL A 164 15.77 15.23 2.25
N CYS A 165 16.83 15.78 1.70
CA CYS A 165 18.14 15.89 2.32
C CYS A 165 18.71 17.30 2.25
N ALA A 166 17.87 18.33 2.26
CA ALA A 166 18.29 19.71 2.27
C ALA A 166 18.96 20.09 3.61
N PRO A 167 19.81 21.13 3.63
CA PRO A 167 20.47 21.61 4.84
C PRO A 167 19.51 21.94 6.00
N ALA A 168 18.29 22.36 5.68
CA ALA A 168 17.23 22.61 6.66
C ALA A 168 16.49 21.33 7.12
N ALA A 169 16.67 20.20 6.44
CA ALA A 169 16.13 18.93 6.86
C ALA A 169 17.06 18.30 7.90
N PRO A 170 16.55 17.84 9.06
CA PRO A 170 17.43 17.40 10.16
C PRO A 170 17.98 16.00 9.95
N VAL A 171 18.67 15.71 8.82
CA VAL A 171 18.99 14.33 8.45
C VAL A 171 20.33 14.14 7.76
N SER A 172 20.93 13.00 8.05
CA SER A 172 22.02 12.42 7.27
C SER A 172 21.52 11.96 5.91
N CYS A 173 22.07 12.48 4.83
CA CYS A 173 21.77 12.13 3.45
C CYS A 173 22.37 10.79 3.00
N THR A 174 23.11 10.15 3.88
CA THR A 174 23.71 8.83 3.63
C THR A 174 23.19 7.83 4.65
N GLY A 175 22.76 6.67 4.18
CA GLY A 175 22.36 5.56 5.03
C GLY A 175 20.89 5.19 4.95
N ASP A 176 20.23 5.03 6.09
CA ASP A 176 18.85 4.59 6.18
C ASP A 176 17.85 5.72 5.86
N PRO A 177 17.12 5.65 4.73
CA PRO A 177 16.13 6.69 4.35
C PRO A 177 15.05 6.91 5.41
N THR A 178 14.72 5.89 6.21
CA THR A 178 13.69 5.98 7.24
C THR A 178 14.11 6.86 8.42
N LYS A 179 15.40 7.18 8.55
CA LYS A 179 15.90 8.16 9.50
C LYS A 179 15.69 9.60 9.03
N SER A 180 15.43 9.81 7.73
CA SER A 180 14.86 11.07 7.27
C SER A 180 13.45 11.21 7.84
N LYS A 181 13.15 12.36 8.41
CA LYS A 181 11.79 12.66 8.87
C LYS A 181 10.84 12.86 7.69
N PHE A 182 11.37 13.31 6.55
CA PHE A 182 10.65 13.58 5.31
C PHE A 182 11.00 12.53 4.27
N TYR A 183 10.35 11.39 4.35
CA TYR A 183 10.51 10.30 3.38
C TYR A 183 9.19 9.64 3.05
N ASP A 184 9.16 9.01 1.89
CA ASP A 184 8.09 8.11 1.47
C ASP A 184 8.66 7.04 0.54
N PHE A 185 7.84 6.13 0.03
CA PHE A 185 8.31 5.06 -0.83
C PHE A 185 7.23 4.54 -1.77
N ILE A 186 7.67 3.86 -2.81
CA ILE A 186 6.87 2.98 -3.66
C ILE A 186 7.27 1.53 -3.41
N GLU A 187 6.35 0.61 -3.64
CA GLU A 187 6.62 -0.82 -3.57
C GLU A 187 6.51 -1.43 -4.96
N HIS A 188 7.41 -2.36 -5.30
CA HIS A 188 7.38 -3.04 -6.57
C HIS A 188 8.01 -4.42 -6.54
N THR A 189 7.53 -5.26 -7.45
CA THR A 189 8.15 -6.52 -7.85
C THR A 189 8.27 -6.50 -9.37
N ILE A 190 9.46 -6.70 -9.88
CA ILE A 190 9.77 -6.62 -11.31
C ILE A 190 10.29 -7.98 -11.76
N GLY A 191 9.48 -8.70 -12.53
CA GLY A 191 9.90 -9.91 -13.23
C GLY A 191 10.65 -9.59 -14.52
N ALA A 192 11.13 -10.59 -15.22
CA ALA A 192 11.84 -10.39 -16.49
C ALA A 192 10.98 -9.67 -17.56
N THR A 193 9.66 -9.83 -17.51
CA THR A 193 8.71 -9.25 -18.46
C THR A 193 7.47 -8.64 -17.80
N GLN A 194 7.48 -8.45 -16.47
CA GLN A 194 6.30 -8.04 -15.73
C GLN A 194 6.66 -6.98 -14.70
N TYR A 195 5.88 -5.90 -14.64
CA TYR A 195 5.87 -4.92 -13.56
C TYR A 195 4.67 -5.15 -12.65
N ASN A 196 4.89 -5.08 -11.35
CA ASN A 196 3.88 -5.02 -10.32
C ASN A 196 4.32 -3.98 -9.29
N GLY A 197 3.49 -2.99 -8.99
CA GLY A 197 3.87 -1.97 -8.02
C GLY A 197 2.73 -1.03 -7.66
N ASN A 198 2.94 -0.26 -6.61
CA ASN A 198 1.97 0.68 -6.07
C ASN A 198 2.65 1.87 -5.40
N THR A 199 1.97 3.01 -5.35
CA THR A 199 2.20 3.99 -4.29
C THR A 199 1.49 3.51 -3.03
N THR A 200 1.97 3.88 -1.85
CA THR A 200 1.39 3.39 -0.60
C THR A 200 1.20 4.50 0.42
N ARG A 201 0.11 4.39 1.19
CA ARG A 201 -0.20 5.19 2.36
C ARG A 201 -0.42 4.30 3.59
N VAL A 202 -0.08 3.01 3.46
CA VAL A 202 -0.28 2.01 4.53
C VAL A 202 0.50 2.33 5.80
N ASP A 203 1.70 2.91 5.66
CA ASP A 203 2.54 3.29 6.81
C ASP A 203 2.32 4.75 7.24
N ALA A 204 2.29 5.66 6.29
CA ALA A 204 2.04 7.10 6.50
C ALA A 204 2.06 7.85 5.17
N PHE A 205 1.71 9.13 5.21
CA PHE A 205 2.07 10.13 4.22
C PHE A 205 3.33 10.87 4.68
N GLY A 206 4.35 10.91 3.83
CA GLY A 206 5.58 11.66 4.09
C GLY A 206 5.91 12.65 2.97
N LEU A 207 5.74 12.23 1.71
CA LEU A 207 5.90 13.03 0.50
C LEU A 207 4.75 12.71 -0.45
N LYS A 208 4.41 13.63 -1.34
CA LYS A 208 3.46 13.35 -2.45
C LYS A 208 4.16 12.46 -3.47
N ILE A 209 3.51 11.38 -3.87
CA ILE A 209 4.07 10.46 -4.87
C ILE A 209 3.00 10.07 -5.89
N ALA A 210 3.35 10.19 -7.17
CA ALA A 210 2.56 9.60 -8.23
C ALA A 210 3.48 8.82 -9.19
N MET A 211 2.93 7.78 -9.82
CA MET A 211 3.63 6.93 -10.77
C MET A 211 2.89 6.87 -12.09
N ARG A 212 3.64 6.85 -13.20
CA ARG A 212 3.10 6.57 -14.54
C ARG A 212 3.92 5.47 -15.20
N LEU A 213 3.30 4.31 -15.41
CA LEU A 213 3.88 3.18 -16.11
C LEU A 213 3.59 3.31 -17.61
N HIS A 214 4.61 3.02 -18.44
CA HIS A 214 4.48 2.85 -19.89
C HIS A 214 5.05 1.50 -20.32
N CYS A 215 4.31 0.78 -21.16
CA CYS A 215 4.66 -0.55 -21.64
C CYS A 215 4.77 -0.61 -23.17
N ALA A 216 5.44 -1.65 -23.68
CA ALA A 216 5.76 -1.81 -25.10
C ALA A 216 4.53 -1.96 -26.01
N ASP A 217 3.41 -2.41 -25.48
CA ASP A 217 2.13 -2.55 -26.20
C ASP A 217 1.29 -1.25 -26.22
N GLY A 218 1.84 -0.16 -25.69
CA GLY A 218 1.17 1.13 -25.59
C GLY A 218 0.29 1.28 -24.34
N TYR A 219 0.28 0.30 -23.43
CA TYR A 219 -0.41 0.45 -22.15
C TYR A 219 0.22 1.58 -21.33
N GLU A 220 -0.64 2.43 -20.78
CA GLU A 220 -0.27 3.45 -19.80
C GLU A 220 -1.21 3.41 -18.60
N ALA A 221 -0.64 3.56 -17.40
CA ALA A 221 -1.41 3.70 -16.17
C ALA A 221 -0.75 4.74 -15.27
N THR A 222 -1.57 5.61 -14.68
CA THR A 222 -1.13 6.64 -13.74
C THR A 222 -1.87 6.46 -12.42
N VAL A 223 -1.15 6.47 -11.31
CA VAL A 223 -1.68 6.32 -9.94
C VAL A 223 -0.90 7.21 -8.97
N GLY A 224 -1.49 7.48 -7.81
CA GLY A 224 -0.92 8.31 -6.75
C GLY A 224 -1.80 9.52 -6.47
N GLU A 225 -1.25 10.54 -5.82
CA GLU A 225 -1.97 11.77 -5.54
C GLU A 225 -2.33 12.51 -6.83
N ASP A 226 -3.46 13.22 -6.80
CA ASP A 226 -3.95 14.03 -7.92
C ASP A 226 -3.17 15.34 -8.11
N ASP A 227 -3.40 15.99 -9.24
CA ASP A 227 -2.72 17.23 -9.61
C ASP A 227 -3.03 18.37 -8.62
N ALA A 228 -4.22 18.42 -8.03
CA ALA A 228 -4.60 19.42 -7.04
C ALA A 228 -3.75 19.27 -5.77
N THR A 229 -3.59 18.02 -5.32
CA THR A 229 -2.71 17.69 -4.17
C THR A 229 -1.26 18.04 -4.47
N PHE A 230 -0.75 17.76 -5.69
CA PHE A 230 0.61 18.17 -6.05
C PHE A 230 0.80 19.69 -6.12
N ALA A 231 -0.23 20.44 -6.50
CA ALA A 231 -0.17 21.90 -6.61
C ALA A 231 -0.20 22.61 -5.26
N GLU A 232 -0.81 22.02 -4.23
CA GLU A 232 -0.91 22.66 -2.91
C GLU A 232 0.40 22.56 -2.10
N SER A 233 0.55 23.42 -1.09
CA SER A 233 1.68 23.32 -0.16
C SER A 233 1.49 22.11 0.79
N ARG A 234 2.60 21.65 1.38
CA ARG A 234 2.58 20.62 2.42
C ARG A 234 1.65 20.97 3.57
N ASP A 235 1.75 22.21 4.07
CA ASP A 235 0.93 22.69 5.19
C ASP A 235 -0.56 22.69 4.81
N ALA A 236 -0.89 23.00 3.55
CA ALA A 236 -2.26 22.93 3.06
C ALA A 236 -2.77 21.47 3.06
N THR A 237 -1.96 20.48 2.66
CA THR A 237 -2.32 19.06 2.74
C THR A 237 -2.61 18.64 4.19
N PHE A 238 -1.76 19.04 5.15
CA PHE A 238 -1.99 18.74 6.57
C PHE A 238 -3.26 19.41 7.12
N ALA A 239 -3.46 20.68 6.80
CA ALA A 239 -4.66 21.43 7.21
C ALA A 239 -5.94 20.82 6.61
N LYS A 240 -5.89 20.43 5.34
CA LYS A 240 -6.99 19.76 4.63
C LYS A 240 -7.33 18.43 5.28
N PHE A 241 -6.33 17.59 5.59
CA PHE A 241 -6.54 16.35 6.32
C PHE A 241 -7.27 16.61 7.64
N VAL A 242 -6.79 17.54 8.47
CA VAL A 242 -7.42 17.87 9.76
C VAL A 242 -8.83 18.42 9.60
N ALA A 243 -9.12 19.13 8.50
CA ALA A 243 -10.46 19.66 8.21
C ALA A 243 -11.46 18.59 7.76
N GLU A 244 -11.02 17.61 6.94
CA GLU A 244 -11.89 16.65 6.27
C GLU A 244 -12.12 15.36 7.06
N VAL A 245 -11.24 15.03 8.03
CA VAL A 245 -11.41 13.81 8.84
C VAL A 245 -12.17 14.10 10.14
N PRO A 246 -12.91 13.10 10.68
CA PRO A 246 -13.51 13.18 12.01
C PRO A 246 -12.48 13.42 13.12
N ALA A 247 -12.97 13.86 14.28
CA ALA A 247 -12.14 14.26 15.43
C ALA A 247 -11.13 13.19 15.85
N GLU A 248 -11.52 11.93 15.78
CA GLU A 248 -10.73 10.75 16.16
C GLU A 248 -9.45 10.60 15.33
N PHE A 249 -9.47 11.07 14.08
CA PHE A 249 -8.34 10.96 13.14
C PHE A 249 -7.42 12.20 13.12
N LYS A 250 -7.85 13.35 13.65
CA LYS A 250 -7.10 14.62 13.55
C LYS A 250 -5.71 14.54 14.17
N ALA A 251 -5.56 13.78 15.25
CA ALA A 251 -4.27 13.59 15.91
C ALA A 251 -3.21 12.92 15.04
N LEU A 252 -3.59 12.22 13.96
CA LEU A 252 -2.66 11.56 13.03
C LEU A 252 -1.81 12.56 12.23
N ALA A 253 -2.29 13.82 12.10
CA ALA A 253 -1.61 14.91 11.41
C ALA A 253 -1.17 16.03 12.37
N GLN A 254 -1.07 15.77 13.68
CA GLN A 254 -0.68 16.73 14.71
C GLN A 254 0.63 16.30 15.41
N PRO A 255 1.28 17.16 16.21
CA PRO A 255 2.42 16.74 17.00
C PRO A 255 2.13 15.48 17.83
N PRO A 256 3.08 14.54 17.91
CA PRO A 256 4.50 14.62 17.49
C PRO A 256 4.77 14.28 16.01
N TYR A 257 3.74 13.97 15.21
CA TYR A 257 3.91 13.51 13.83
C TYR A 257 4.10 14.68 12.85
N ALA A 258 3.26 15.70 12.97
CA ALA A 258 3.43 16.94 12.20
C ALA A 258 4.71 17.69 12.63
N PRO A 259 5.40 18.40 11.70
CA PRO A 259 5.08 18.59 10.27
C PRO A 259 5.63 17.46 9.37
N TYR A 260 6.13 16.38 9.93
CA TYR A 260 6.91 15.38 9.20
C TYR A 260 6.04 14.37 8.47
N ARG A 261 4.94 13.93 9.09
CA ARG A 261 4.11 12.83 8.56
C ARG A 261 2.66 12.98 9.00
N ILE A 262 1.75 12.45 8.16
CA ILE A 262 0.41 12.05 8.59
C ILE A 262 0.50 10.53 8.74
N VAL A 263 0.42 10.02 9.99
CA VAL A 263 0.63 8.59 10.25
C VAL A 263 -0.66 7.79 10.05
N GLU A 264 -0.51 6.52 9.73
CA GLU A 264 -1.64 5.61 9.64
C GLU A 264 -2.29 5.37 11.04
N PRO A 265 -3.58 4.98 11.11
CA PRO A 265 -4.28 4.84 12.38
C PRO A 265 -3.61 3.92 13.39
N GLY A 266 -3.05 2.77 12.97
CA GLY A 266 -2.43 1.80 13.87
C GLY A 266 -1.07 2.23 14.42
N ALA A 267 -0.39 3.18 13.79
CA ALA A 267 0.79 3.83 14.37
C ALA A 267 0.40 4.96 15.33
N GLY A 268 -0.82 5.48 15.19
CA GLY A 268 -1.37 6.57 15.99
C GLY A 268 -2.28 6.11 17.16
N ALA A 269 -3.41 6.79 17.29
CA ALA A 269 -4.33 6.62 18.42
C ALA A 269 -5.12 5.29 18.39
N PHE A 270 -5.20 4.63 17.25
CA PHE A 270 -5.99 3.39 17.05
C PHE A 270 -5.21 2.10 17.38
N LYS A 271 -3.93 2.22 17.75
CA LYS A 271 -3.12 1.08 18.21
C LYS A 271 -3.63 0.50 19.51
N ALA A 272 -3.16 -0.70 19.86
CA ALA A 272 -3.42 -1.30 21.18
C ALA A 272 -3.02 -0.36 22.32
N GLY A 273 -3.95 -0.12 23.24
CA GLY A 273 -3.79 0.82 24.36
C GLY A 273 -3.89 2.30 23.97
N GLY A 274 -4.13 2.63 22.70
CA GLY A 274 -4.42 4.00 22.27
C GLY A 274 -5.84 4.44 22.60
N ALA A 275 -6.09 5.75 22.55
CA ALA A 275 -7.40 6.34 22.87
C ALA A 275 -8.55 5.84 21.98
N GLN A 276 -8.24 5.39 20.77
CA GLN A 276 -9.20 4.89 19.79
C GLN A 276 -9.05 3.38 19.52
N ALA A 277 -8.45 2.62 20.46
CA ALA A 277 -8.19 1.19 20.26
C ALA A 277 -9.47 0.38 19.98
N ALA A 278 -10.61 0.78 20.55
CA ALA A 278 -11.91 0.15 20.39
C ALA A 278 -12.79 0.78 19.30
N TYR A 279 -12.23 1.65 18.44
CA TYR A 279 -13.00 2.44 17.47
C TYR A 279 -13.87 1.60 16.54
N TYR A 280 -13.38 0.42 16.11
CA TYR A 280 -14.10 -0.46 15.19
C TYR A 280 -14.98 -1.52 15.88
N ASP A 281 -14.91 -1.69 17.20
CA ASP A 281 -15.49 -2.84 17.93
C ASP A 281 -16.99 -3.01 17.68
N THR A 282 -17.77 -1.92 17.74
CA THR A 282 -19.22 -1.96 17.51
C THR A 282 -19.56 -2.48 16.11
N PHE A 283 -18.84 -2.03 15.09
CA PHE A 283 -19.07 -2.49 13.72
C PHE A 283 -18.59 -3.93 13.51
N VAL A 284 -17.48 -4.32 14.13
CA VAL A 284 -17.00 -5.71 14.12
C VAL A 284 -18.08 -6.62 14.73
N ASP A 285 -18.71 -6.22 15.84
CA ASP A 285 -19.80 -6.99 16.45
C ASP A 285 -21.00 -7.15 15.52
N GLN A 286 -21.38 -6.08 14.84
CA GLN A 286 -22.47 -6.11 13.84
C GLN A 286 -22.12 -7.02 12.66
N LEU A 287 -20.92 -6.89 12.09
CA LEU A 287 -20.45 -7.69 10.97
C LEU A 287 -20.43 -9.19 11.30
N TRP A 288 -19.89 -9.55 12.48
CA TRP A 288 -19.84 -10.93 12.97
C TRP A 288 -21.24 -11.49 13.21
N SER A 289 -22.11 -10.74 13.88
CA SER A 289 -23.48 -11.17 14.16
C SER A 289 -24.32 -11.33 12.89
N ALA A 290 -24.28 -10.35 11.98
CA ALA A 290 -25.08 -10.38 10.76
C ALA A 290 -24.73 -11.56 9.83
N ASN A 291 -23.49 -12.02 9.85
CA ASN A 291 -22.99 -13.09 8.99
C ASN A 291 -22.76 -14.42 9.73
N GLY A 292 -22.98 -14.48 11.04
CA GLY A 292 -22.72 -15.68 11.85
C GLY A 292 -21.24 -16.08 11.85
N ILE A 293 -20.31 -15.12 11.78
CA ILE A 293 -18.87 -15.38 11.69
C ILE A 293 -18.39 -16.00 13.01
N THR A 294 -17.65 -17.10 12.91
CA THR A 294 -17.18 -17.90 14.06
C THR A 294 -15.69 -17.77 14.33
N ILE A 295 -14.91 -17.20 13.42
CA ILE A 295 -13.50 -16.93 13.67
C ILE A 295 -13.33 -15.85 14.75
N ALA A 296 -12.14 -15.79 15.34
CA ALA A 296 -11.84 -14.78 16.36
C ALA A 296 -12.03 -13.37 15.81
N LYS A 297 -12.63 -12.48 16.60
CA LYS A 297 -12.72 -11.07 16.28
C LYS A 297 -11.33 -10.44 16.21
N PRO A 298 -11.13 -9.44 15.36
CA PRO A 298 -9.86 -8.72 15.33
C PRO A 298 -9.60 -7.93 16.61
N GLY A 299 -8.35 -7.68 16.86
CA GLY A 299 -7.93 -6.68 17.86
C GLY A 299 -7.94 -5.26 17.28
N PRO A 300 -7.37 -4.31 18.05
CA PRO A 300 -7.31 -2.91 17.65
C PRO A 300 -6.80 -2.71 16.22
N ASN A 301 -7.41 -1.75 15.51
CA ASN A 301 -7.10 -1.43 14.11
C ASN A 301 -7.12 -2.65 13.18
N GLY A 302 -8.07 -3.58 13.38
CA GLY A 302 -8.23 -4.77 12.53
C GLY A 302 -7.11 -5.81 12.65
N SER A 303 -6.30 -5.75 13.71
CA SER A 303 -5.19 -6.70 13.90
C SER A 303 -5.69 -8.15 14.01
N GLY A 304 -4.91 -9.09 13.49
CA GLY A 304 -5.24 -10.52 13.50
C GLY A 304 -6.01 -11.02 12.27
N LEU A 305 -6.38 -10.15 11.31
CA LEU A 305 -7.10 -10.53 10.08
C LEU A 305 -6.20 -10.73 8.86
N ALA A 306 -4.91 -11.01 9.03
CA ALA A 306 -3.99 -11.18 7.90
C ALA A 306 -4.40 -12.30 6.92
N ALA A 307 -5.13 -13.31 7.38
CA ALA A 307 -5.67 -14.38 6.53
C ALA A 307 -7.04 -14.05 5.90
N TYR A 308 -7.61 -12.88 6.21
CA TYR A 308 -8.98 -12.50 5.84
C TYR A 308 -9.02 -11.09 5.23
N PRO A 309 -8.42 -10.89 4.03
CA PRO A 309 -8.32 -9.56 3.41
C PRO A 309 -9.67 -8.90 3.17
N ASP A 310 -10.69 -9.66 2.74
CA ASP A 310 -12.05 -9.15 2.52
C ASP A 310 -12.72 -8.67 3.82
N LEU A 311 -12.53 -9.38 4.95
CA LEU A 311 -13.06 -8.93 6.25
C LEU A 311 -12.34 -7.67 6.72
N SER A 312 -11.02 -7.59 6.56
CA SER A 312 -10.24 -6.39 6.89
C SER A 312 -10.74 -5.18 6.09
N ALA A 313 -10.86 -5.35 4.76
CA ALA A 313 -11.38 -4.29 3.90
C ALA A 313 -12.83 -3.90 4.26
N ALA A 314 -13.69 -4.87 4.63
CA ALA A 314 -15.07 -4.60 5.03
C ALA A 314 -15.14 -3.75 6.29
N ILE A 315 -14.30 -4.04 7.29
CA ILE A 315 -14.23 -3.26 8.53
C ILE A 315 -13.79 -1.82 8.23
N PHE A 316 -12.68 -1.66 7.50
CA PHE A 316 -12.14 -0.34 7.24
C PHE A 316 -13.03 0.51 6.32
N ARG A 317 -13.75 -0.10 5.37
CA ARG A 317 -14.70 0.57 4.47
C ARG A 317 -16.11 0.69 5.04
N HIS A 318 -16.38 0.10 6.21
CA HIS A 318 -17.70 0.03 6.85
C HIS A 318 -18.77 -0.60 5.94
N VAL A 319 -18.51 -1.79 5.41
CA VAL A 319 -19.46 -2.51 4.53
C VAL A 319 -19.60 -3.98 4.95
N GLY A 320 -20.61 -4.67 4.43
CA GLY A 320 -20.78 -6.12 4.59
C GLY A 320 -21.47 -6.57 5.88
N ASN A 321 -22.00 -5.66 6.69
CA ASN A 321 -22.75 -5.95 7.93
C ASN A 321 -24.20 -6.44 7.68
N VAL A 322 -24.44 -7.02 6.50
CA VAL A 322 -25.73 -7.63 6.13
C VAL A 322 -25.55 -9.13 5.91
N ALA A 323 -26.58 -9.91 6.22
CA ALA A 323 -26.57 -11.36 6.06
C ALA A 323 -26.21 -11.80 4.64
N GLY A 324 -25.34 -12.81 4.52
CA GLY A 324 -24.88 -13.34 3.24
C GLY A 324 -23.73 -12.58 2.59
N SER A 325 -23.13 -11.60 3.27
CA SER A 325 -21.89 -10.97 2.81
C SER A 325 -20.70 -11.90 2.99
N PHE A 326 -20.66 -12.67 4.08
CA PHE A 326 -19.57 -13.58 4.44
C PHE A 326 -20.09 -14.94 4.92
N THR A 327 -19.25 -15.98 4.76
CA THR A 327 -19.49 -17.29 5.39
C THR A 327 -19.13 -17.25 6.88
N PRO A 328 -19.55 -18.24 7.69
CA PRO A 328 -19.14 -18.36 9.09
C PRO A 328 -17.61 -18.46 9.30
N ASP A 329 -16.86 -18.99 8.33
CA ASP A 329 -15.40 -19.04 8.33
C ASP A 329 -14.74 -17.79 7.73
N GLY A 330 -15.51 -16.70 7.53
CA GLY A 330 -14.99 -15.39 7.15
C GLY A 330 -14.64 -15.19 5.67
N LYS A 331 -15.10 -16.09 4.78
CA LYS A 331 -14.87 -15.93 3.34
C LYS A 331 -15.96 -15.09 2.69
N LEU A 332 -15.57 -14.25 1.72
CA LEU A 332 -16.49 -13.42 0.97
C LEU A 332 -17.51 -14.28 0.18
N MET A 333 -18.80 -14.04 0.39
CA MET A 333 -19.91 -14.61 -0.38
C MET A 333 -20.47 -13.63 -1.40
N ASN A 334 -20.70 -12.39 -0.99
CA ASN A 334 -21.28 -11.36 -1.83
C ASN A 334 -20.21 -10.63 -2.64
N LYS A 335 -19.89 -11.14 -3.83
CA LYS A 335 -18.92 -10.52 -4.74
C LYS A 335 -19.29 -9.11 -5.22
N ASN A 336 -20.55 -8.69 -5.05
CA ASN A 336 -20.98 -7.33 -5.41
C ASN A 336 -20.59 -6.30 -4.33
N LEU A 337 -20.15 -6.74 -3.16
CA LEU A 337 -19.74 -5.86 -2.07
C LEU A 337 -18.70 -4.81 -2.48
N TRP A 338 -17.84 -5.15 -3.44
CA TRP A 338 -16.75 -4.28 -3.91
C TRP A 338 -17.06 -3.49 -5.18
N LYS A 339 -18.29 -3.59 -5.72
CA LYS A 339 -18.63 -2.97 -7.03
C LYS A 339 -18.99 -1.50 -6.95
N ASP A 340 -19.44 -1.04 -5.79
CA ASP A 340 -19.90 0.33 -5.61
C ASP A 340 -19.10 1.08 -4.54
N PRO A 341 -18.01 1.76 -4.94
CA PRO A 341 -17.19 2.56 -4.03
C PRO A 341 -17.94 3.70 -3.33
N ALA A 342 -19.10 4.13 -3.88
CA ALA A 342 -19.91 5.17 -3.23
C ALA A 342 -20.48 4.72 -1.88
N THR A 343 -20.55 3.41 -1.63
CA THR A 343 -20.97 2.85 -0.33
C THR A 343 -19.88 2.81 0.71
N PHE A 344 -18.60 3.00 0.30
CA PHE A 344 -17.45 2.89 1.21
C PHE A 344 -17.34 4.16 2.06
N TYR A 345 -16.98 3.96 3.32
CA TYR A 345 -16.76 5.05 4.29
C TYR A 345 -17.99 5.96 4.48
N ALA A 346 -19.20 5.47 4.16
CA ALA A 346 -20.44 6.27 4.25
C ALA A 346 -20.83 6.58 5.69
N GLU A 347 -20.52 5.68 6.62
CA GLU A 347 -20.85 5.78 8.03
C GLU A 347 -19.63 5.47 8.92
N ALA A 348 -19.67 5.95 10.16
CA ALA A 348 -18.70 5.60 11.18
C ALA A 348 -19.13 4.29 11.91
N PRO A 349 -18.16 3.49 12.38
CA PRO A 349 -16.71 3.65 12.26
C PRO A 349 -16.18 3.20 10.91
N ALA A 350 -15.35 4.04 10.27
CA ALA A 350 -14.65 3.69 9.03
C ALA A 350 -13.21 4.24 9.07
N ASN A 351 -12.35 3.78 8.18
CA ASN A 351 -10.99 4.30 8.09
C ASN A 351 -10.96 5.62 7.28
N TYR A 352 -11.25 6.73 7.96
CA TYR A 352 -11.28 8.05 7.33
C TYR A 352 -9.89 8.56 6.91
N TYR A 353 -8.81 7.98 7.42
CA TYR A 353 -7.47 8.20 6.89
C TYR A 353 -7.36 7.66 5.46
N ALA A 354 -7.79 6.43 5.21
CA ALA A 354 -7.80 5.86 3.86
C ALA A 354 -8.78 6.62 2.94
N ARG A 355 -9.99 6.93 3.43
CA ARG A 355 -10.96 7.76 2.69
C ARG A 355 -10.35 9.06 2.19
N PHE A 356 -9.58 9.76 3.02
CA PHE A 356 -8.92 11.01 2.64
C PHE A 356 -7.99 10.80 1.43
N TRP A 357 -7.15 9.76 1.47
CA TRP A 357 -6.22 9.49 0.37
C TRP A 357 -6.94 9.03 -0.90
N HIS A 358 -8.06 8.31 -0.79
CA HIS A 358 -8.93 8.00 -1.94
C HIS A 358 -9.53 9.27 -2.54
N ALA A 359 -9.99 10.20 -1.73
CA ALA A 359 -10.57 11.46 -2.21
C ALA A 359 -9.56 12.37 -2.93
N HIS A 360 -8.27 12.25 -2.59
CA HIS A 360 -7.16 13.04 -3.12
C HIS A 360 -6.20 12.22 -4.01
N GLY A 361 -6.61 11.02 -4.41
CA GLY A 361 -5.90 10.14 -5.33
C GLY A 361 -6.49 10.15 -6.73
N LEU A 362 -5.64 9.94 -7.73
CA LEU A 362 -6.03 9.82 -9.13
C LEU A 362 -7.08 8.73 -9.31
N GLY A 363 -8.24 9.09 -9.88
CA GLY A 363 -9.36 8.17 -10.11
C GLY A 363 -9.97 7.59 -8.84
N GLY A 364 -9.83 8.26 -7.69
CA GLY A 364 -10.35 7.81 -6.41
C GLY A 364 -9.58 6.61 -5.83
N LYS A 365 -8.35 6.36 -6.28
CA LYS A 365 -7.54 5.22 -5.87
C LYS A 365 -6.46 5.61 -4.89
N ALA A 366 -6.33 4.83 -3.82
CA ALA A 366 -5.23 4.93 -2.85
C ALA A 366 -4.86 3.53 -2.33
N TYR A 367 -3.79 3.44 -1.56
CA TYR A 367 -3.44 2.25 -0.78
C TYR A 367 -3.29 2.68 0.68
N GLY A 368 -4.44 2.92 1.37
CA GLY A 368 -4.51 3.56 2.68
C GLY A 368 -4.44 2.61 3.87
N PHE A 369 -4.57 1.29 3.65
CA PHE A 369 -4.44 0.25 4.67
C PHE A 369 -4.03 -1.08 4.03
N PRO A 370 -3.51 -2.06 4.78
CA PRO A 370 -3.27 -3.41 4.27
C PRO A 370 -4.56 -4.00 3.69
N TYR A 371 -4.50 -4.55 2.45
CA TYR A 371 -5.65 -5.08 1.68
C TYR A 371 -6.59 -4.04 1.07
N ASP A 372 -6.17 -2.80 0.91
CA ASP A 372 -6.93 -1.79 0.18
C ASP A 372 -6.99 -2.06 -1.35
N ASP A 373 -6.27 -3.07 -1.81
CA ASP A 373 -6.36 -3.64 -3.16
C ASP A 373 -7.60 -4.52 -3.39
N VAL A 374 -8.28 -4.93 -2.33
CA VAL A 374 -9.54 -5.67 -2.43
C VAL A 374 -10.56 -4.88 -3.25
N GLY A 375 -11.11 -5.53 -4.30
CA GLY A 375 -12.05 -4.88 -5.23
C GLY A 375 -11.37 -3.97 -6.26
N SER A 376 -10.05 -4.03 -6.43
CA SER A 376 -9.27 -3.21 -7.40
C SER A 376 -9.36 -1.71 -7.12
N TYR A 377 -9.42 -1.33 -5.83
CA TYR A 377 -9.62 0.05 -5.39
C TYR A 377 -8.31 0.75 -4.96
N SER A 378 -7.16 0.11 -5.14
CA SER A 378 -5.85 0.64 -4.79
C SER A 378 -5.09 1.24 -5.98
N THR A 379 -3.93 1.83 -5.66
CA THR A 379 -2.95 2.34 -6.63
C THR A 379 -2.07 1.24 -7.25
N TYR A 380 -2.46 -0.03 -7.12
CA TYR A 380 -1.69 -1.15 -7.67
C TYR A 380 -1.77 -1.18 -9.19
N ILE A 381 -0.61 -1.26 -9.84
CA ILE A 381 -0.46 -1.46 -11.29
C ILE A 381 0.22 -2.80 -11.53
N SER A 382 -0.31 -3.58 -12.46
CA SER A 382 0.29 -4.84 -12.93
C SER A 382 0.16 -4.92 -14.44
N HIS A 383 1.30 -4.96 -15.17
CA HIS A 383 1.29 -5.11 -16.63
C HIS A 383 2.57 -5.74 -17.15
N ALA A 384 2.44 -6.41 -18.32
CA ALA A 384 3.55 -7.05 -18.98
C ALA A 384 4.37 -6.06 -19.83
N ASN A 385 5.60 -6.48 -20.15
CA ASN A 385 6.54 -5.77 -21.03
C ASN A 385 6.71 -4.28 -20.70
N PRO A 386 7.04 -3.94 -19.42
CA PRO A 386 7.26 -2.56 -19.01
C PRO A 386 8.48 -1.98 -19.75
N GLN A 387 8.38 -0.72 -20.17
CA GLN A 387 9.50 0.02 -20.77
C GLN A 387 10.06 1.04 -19.78
N TYR A 388 9.20 1.84 -19.16
CA TYR A 388 9.65 2.78 -18.13
C TYR A 388 8.54 3.12 -17.13
N LEU A 389 8.99 3.54 -15.95
CA LEU A 389 8.18 4.12 -14.90
C LEU A 389 8.65 5.55 -14.63
N LEU A 390 7.75 6.52 -14.73
CA LEU A 390 7.96 7.86 -14.23
C LEU A 390 7.47 7.92 -12.77
N VAL A 391 8.30 8.46 -11.88
CA VAL A 391 7.93 8.67 -10.48
C VAL A 391 8.04 10.15 -10.16
N ALA A 392 6.89 10.79 -9.91
CA ALA A 392 6.80 12.17 -9.50
C ALA A 392 6.86 12.25 -7.97
N VAL A 393 7.76 13.09 -7.44
CA VAL A 393 7.94 13.31 -6.02
C VAL A 393 7.68 14.78 -5.71
N GLY A 394 6.69 15.06 -4.86
CA GLY A 394 6.23 16.39 -4.46
C GLY A 394 6.43 16.66 -2.96
N TRP A 395 6.22 17.91 -2.59
CA TRP A 395 6.36 18.40 -1.20
C TRP A 395 5.05 18.87 -0.57
#